data_2d6a3e2f21cf2db57dfda0d92808b3e7
#
_entry.id   2d6a3e2f21cf2db57dfda0d92808b3e7
#
_cell.length_a   1.000
_cell.length_b   1.000
_cell.length_c   1.000
_cell.angle_alpha   90.00
_cell.angle_beta   90.00
_cell.angle_gamma   90.00
#
_symmetry.space_group_name_H-M   'P 1'
#
loop_
_entity.id
_entity.type
_entity.pdbx_description
1 polymer ?
#
loop_
_entity_poly.entity_id
_entity_poly.type
_entity_poly.pdbx_seq_one_letter_code
_entity_poly.pdbx_strand_id
1 'polypeptide(L)'
;MPVIKKTTSYIKSFFQRADIFLLVVCLICACMSVYAVYVATSGLAAANYDGINPTKMVIVQVFSVFLGLFAFVMFTVIDADILGRQWKFLCVVIVLLLVALVFFGSDDGTGNKSWIRFAGIGIQPSEVIKVLYIILSAKLMSYLKEHRGINAFPSVVEMAGLFFIIFALIMVV
;
A
#
# COMPACT_ATOMS: atom_id res chain seq x y z
N MET A 1 -34.13 8.08 13.97
CA MET A 1 -33.11 7.81 14.98
C MET A 1 -32.28 6.51 14.82
N PRO A 2 -32.50 5.60 13.85
CA PRO A 2 -31.63 4.41 13.67
C PRO A 2 -30.25 4.72 13.07
N VAL A 3 -30.12 5.76 12.26
CA VAL A 3 -28.86 6.12 11.59
C VAL A 3 -27.79 6.58 12.59
N ILE A 4 -28.14 7.41 13.56
CA ILE A 4 -27.21 7.93 14.56
C ILE A 4 -26.66 6.79 15.44
N LYS A 5 -27.50 5.85 15.85
CA LYS A 5 -27.05 4.67 16.63
C LYS A 5 -26.07 3.79 15.86
N LYS A 6 -26.28 3.67 14.55
CA LYS A 6 -25.39 2.86 13.68
C LYS A 6 -24.03 3.54 13.49
N THR A 7 -24.02 4.86 13.28
CA THR A 7 -22.79 5.64 13.17
C THR A 7 -21.96 5.64 14.44
N THR A 8 -22.60 5.77 15.62
CA THR A 8 -21.91 5.70 16.91
C THR A 8 -21.31 4.32 17.17
N SER A 9 -21.95 3.25 16.69
CA SER A 9 -21.41 1.89 16.79
C SER A 9 -20.15 1.70 15.94
N TYR A 10 -20.10 2.27 14.73
CA TYR A 10 -18.89 2.20 13.88
C TYR A 10 -17.73 3.01 14.46
N ILE A 11 -17.98 4.19 14.99
CA ILE A 11 -16.96 5.01 15.65
C ILE A 11 -16.40 4.28 16.88
N LYS A 12 -17.26 3.67 17.69
CA LYS A 12 -16.82 2.90 18.85
C LYS A 12 -15.98 1.68 18.47
N SER A 13 -16.37 0.93 17.43
CA SER A 13 -15.58 -0.21 16.94
C SER A 13 -14.26 0.23 16.34
N PHE A 14 -14.21 1.38 15.67
CA PHE A 14 -12.97 1.95 15.18
C PHE A 14 -11.98 2.23 16.31
N PHE A 15 -12.39 2.98 17.35
CA PHE A 15 -11.52 3.30 18.49
C PHE A 15 -11.10 2.08 19.33
N GLN A 16 -11.87 0.99 19.30
CA GLN A 16 -11.51 -0.26 19.97
C GLN A 16 -10.48 -1.11 19.16
N ARG A 17 -10.44 -0.95 17.85
CA ARG A 17 -9.57 -1.72 16.94
C ARG A 17 -8.36 -0.93 16.46
N ALA A 18 -8.47 0.39 16.39
CA ALA A 18 -7.40 1.26 15.92
C ALA A 18 -6.28 1.38 16.96
N ASP A 19 -5.06 1.20 16.51
CA ASP A 19 -3.88 1.58 17.29
C ASP A 19 -3.71 3.12 17.19
N ILE A 20 -4.13 3.81 18.25
CA ILE A 20 -4.09 5.28 18.31
C ILE A 20 -2.66 5.80 18.28
N PHE A 21 -1.71 5.09 18.90
CA PHE A 21 -0.31 5.47 18.87
C PHE A 21 0.22 5.43 17.44
N LEU A 22 -0.04 4.34 16.71
CA LEU A 22 0.34 4.19 15.31
C LEU A 22 -0.30 5.29 14.44
N LEU A 23 -1.59 5.59 14.65
CA LEU A 23 -2.29 6.66 13.93
C LEU A 23 -1.62 8.02 14.14
N VAL A 24 -1.29 8.38 15.39
CA VAL A 24 -0.63 9.65 15.70
C VAL A 24 0.75 9.74 15.05
N VAL A 25 1.55 8.68 15.11
CA VAL A 25 2.86 8.63 14.44
C VAL A 25 2.71 8.79 12.92
N CYS A 26 1.75 8.10 12.30
CA CYS A 26 1.47 8.24 10.87
C CYS A 26 1.06 9.67 10.50
N LEU A 27 0.24 10.33 11.31
CA LEU A 27 -0.17 11.72 11.07
C LEU A 27 1.01 12.69 11.17
N ILE A 28 1.89 12.51 12.16
CA ILE A 28 3.11 13.32 12.28
C ILE A 28 3.99 13.13 11.04
N CYS A 29 4.24 11.88 10.63
CA CYS A 29 5.01 11.58 9.43
C CYS A 29 4.35 12.16 8.16
N ALA A 30 3.03 12.11 8.06
CA ALA A 30 2.28 12.68 6.94
C ALA A 30 2.44 14.22 6.88
N CYS A 31 2.34 14.92 8.02
CA CYS A 31 2.58 16.36 8.08
C CYS A 31 4.02 16.71 7.68
N MET A 32 4.99 15.96 8.21
CA MET A 32 6.41 16.15 7.84
C MET A 32 6.64 15.89 6.35
N SER A 33 5.98 14.90 5.74
CA SER A 33 6.12 14.60 4.31
C SER A 33 5.57 15.71 3.42
N VAL A 34 4.44 16.33 3.77
CA VAL A 34 3.89 17.48 3.05
C VAL A 34 4.86 18.67 3.11
N TYR A 35 5.41 18.94 4.30
CA TYR A 35 6.40 20.01 4.47
C TYR A 35 7.68 19.73 3.67
N ALA A 36 8.20 18.51 3.72
CA ALA A 36 9.40 18.11 2.98
C ALA A 36 9.21 18.25 1.46
N VAL A 37 8.06 17.83 0.93
CA VAL A 37 7.72 17.99 -0.50
C VAL A 37 7.65 19.46 -0.87
N TYR A 38 7.05 20.32 -0.03
CA TYR A 38 6.98 21.76 -0.27
C TYR A 38 8.37 22.37 -0.34
N VAL A 39 9.25 22.09 0.63
CA VAL A 39 10.61 22.64 0.67
C VAL A 39 11.44 22.16 -0.51
N ALA A 40 11.41 20.86 -0.80
CA ALA A 40 12.17 20.26 -1.91
C ALA A 40 11.74 20.84 -3.26
N THR A 41 10.44 20.90 -3.53
CA THR A 41 9.91 21.39 -4.81
C THR A 41 10.07 22.90 -4.98
N SER A 42 9.98 23.68 -3.90
CA SER A 42 10.23 25.13 -3.91
C SER A 42 11.71 25.43 -4.22
N GLY A 43 12.64 24.67 -3.64
CA GLY A 43 14.06 24.79 -3.91
C GLY A 43 14.42 24.48 -5.36
N LEU A 44 13.85 23.40 -5.92
CA LEU A 44 14.04 23.02 -7.33
C LEU A 44 13.44 24.05 -8.31
N ALA A 45 12.27 24.59 -7.99
CA ALA A 45 11.66 25.67 -8.78
C ALA A 45 12.48 26.96 -8.74
N ALA A 46 13.05 27.32 -7.60
CA ALA A 46 13.97 28.44 -7.47
C ALA A 46 15.27 28.26 -8.24
N ALA A 47 15.72 27.03 -8.43
CA ALA A 47 16.88 26.67 -9.24
C ALA A 47 16.58 26.58 -10.75
N ASN A 48 15.41 27.04 -11.22
CA ASN A 48 14.95 27.04 -12.61
C ASN A 48 14.93 25.65 -13.28
N TYR A 49 14.62 24.60 -12.52
CA TYR A 49 14.35 23.29 -13.11
C TYR A 49 12.99 23.32 -13.81
N ASP A 50 13.02 23.24 -15.14
CA ASP A 50 11.83 23.28 -15.99
C ASP A 50 10.85 22.12 -15.69
N GLY A 51 9.56 22.44 -15.64
CA GLY A 51 8.49 21.46 -15.47
C GLY A 51 8.10 21.14 -14.01
N ILE A 52 8.77 21.70 -13.02
CA ILE A 52 8.40 21.50 -11.61
C ILE A 52 7.42 22.59 -11.17
N ASN A 53 6.21 22.14 -10.82
CA ASN A 53 5.20 23.01 -10.21
C ASN A 53 5.02 22.65 -8.74
N PRO A 54 5.58 23.43 -7.79
CA PRO A 54 5.53 23.13 -6.35
C PRO A 54 4.09 22.96 -5.85
N THR A 55 3.20 23.83 -6.29
CA THR A 55 1.79 23.79 -5.87
C THR A 55 1.11 22.48 -6.27
N LYS A 56 1.35 22.02 -7.52
CA LYS A 56 0.80 20.74 -7.98
C LYS A 56 1.32 19.56 -7.15
N MET A 57 2.62 19.54 -6.86
CA MET A 57 3.25 18.46 -6.08
C MET A 57 2.70 18.42 -4.64
N VAL A 58 2.54 19.58 -4.00
CA VAL A 58 1.95 19.68 -2.66
C VAL A 58 0.49 19.23 -2.66
N ILE A 59 -0.31 19.62 -3.65
CA ILE A 59 -1.72 19.20 -3.76
C ILE A 59 -1.81 17.67 -3.90
N VAL A 60 -0.98 17.07 -4.75
CA VAL A 60 -0.93 15.60 -4.93
C VAL A 60 -0.54 14.93 -3.61
N GLN A 61 0.44 15.47 -2.88
CA GLN A 61 0.86 14.93 -1.58
C GLN A 61 -0.24 15.00 -0.53
N VAL A 62 -0.93 16.13 -0.42
CA VAL A 62 -2.08 16.29 0.49
C VAL A 62 -3.19 15.32 0.15
N PHE A 63 -3.54 15.17 -1.14
CA PHE A 63 -4.53 14.22 -1.60
C PHE A 63 -4.12 12.77 -1.25
N SER A 64 -2.85 12.41 -1.41
CA SER A 64 -2.32 11.09 -1.05
C SER A 64 -2.43 10.82 0.45
N VAL A 65 -2.20 11.84 1.31
CA VAL A 65 -2.41 11.72 2.76
C VAL A 65 -3.87 11.44 3.08
N PHE A 66 -4.81 12.15 2.46
CA PHE A 66 -6.25 11.87 2.65
C PHE A 66 -6.63 10.47 2.19
N LEU A 67 -6.11 10.01 1.06
CA LEU A 67 -6.34 8.65 0.57
C LEU A 67 -5.76 7.61 1.54
N GLY A 68 -4.58 7.86 2.09
CA GLY A 68 -3.95 7.01 3.10
C GLY A 68 -4.77 6.93 4.39
N LEU A 69 -5.29 8.05 4.89
CA LEU A 69 -6.18 8.08 6.05
C LEU A 69 -7.49 7.34 5.79
N PHE A 70 -8.07 7.51 4.61
CA PHE A 70 -9.26 6.76 4.20
C PHE A 70 -8.98 5.25 4.19
N ALA A 71 -7.87 4.83 3.60
CA ALA A 71 -7.45 3.43 3.59
C ALA A 71 -7.22 2.90 5.01
N PHE A 72 -6.58 3.69 5.89
CA PHE A 72 -6.38 3.33 7.29
C PHE A 72 -7.71 3.03 7.99
N VAL A 73 -8.71 3.92 7.84
CA VAL A 73 -10.04 3.73 8.43
C VAL A 73 -10.72 2.49 7.86
N MET A 74 -10.67 2.31 6.55
CA MET A 74 -11.24 1.15 5.86
C MET A 74 -10.65 -0.16 6.38
N PHE A 75 -9.33 -0.28 6.42
CA PHE A 75 -8.64 -1.50 6.87
C PHE A 75 -8.73 -1.74 8.38
N THR A 76 -8.95 -0.70 9.19
CA THR A 76 -9.22 -0.87 10.63
C THR A 76 -10.59 -1.50 10.88
N VAL A 77 -11.58 -1.22 10.03
CA VAL A 77 -12.95 -1.74 10.18
C VAL A 77 -13.12 -3.11 9.53
N ILE A 78 -12.39 -3.39 8.45
CA ILE A 78 -12.45 -4.67 7.73
C ILE A 78 -11.68 -5.73 8.51
N ASP A 79 -12.31 -6.87 8.76
CA ASP A 79 -11.63 -8.00 9.38
C ASP A 79 -10.62 -8.63 8.41
N ALA A 80 -9.39 -8.82 8.90
CA ALA A 80 -8.31 -9.43 8.11
C ALA A 80 -8.65 -10.84 7.61
N ASP A 81 -9.50 -11.57 8.35
CA ASP A 81 -9.98 -12.90 7.94
C ASP A 81 -10.81 -12.86 6.65
N ILE A 82 -11.57 -11.79 6.43
CA ILE A 82 -12.36 -11.61 5.21
C ILE A 82 -11.42 -11.47 4.01
N LEU A 83 -10.37 -10.64 4.15
CA LEU A 83 -9.35 -10.49 3.12
C LEU A 83 -8.59 -11.81 2.87
N GLY A 84 -8.22 -12.52 3.95
CA GLY A 84 -7.54 -13.80 3.85
C GLY A 84 -8.37 -14.90 3.18
N ARG A 85 -9.70 -14.87 3.29
CA ARG A 85 -10.60 -15.80 2.55
C ARG A 85 -10.56 -15.57 1.04
N GLN A 86 -10.28 -14.35 0.62
CA GLN A 86 -10.21 -13.96 -0.81
C GLN A 86 -8.80 -14.11 -1.40
N TRP A 87 -7.94 -14.96 -0.82
CA TRP A 87 -6.54 -15.11 -1.24
C TRP A 87 -6.36 -15.38 -2.74
N LYS A 88 -7.27 -16.16 -3.36
CA LYS A 88 -7.22 -16.42 -4.81
C LYS A 88 -7.41 -15.14 -5.62
N PHE A 89 -8.36 -14.30 -5.20
CA PHE A 89 -8.61 -13.00 -5.84
C PHE A 89 -7.40 -12.08 -5.68
N LEU A 90 -6.77 -12.07 -4.50
CA LEU A 90 -5.56 -11.28 -4.26
C LEU A 90 -4.40 -11.71 -5.16
N CYS A 91 -4.22 -13.01 -5.37
CA CYS A 91 -3.23 -13.52 -6.33
C CYS A 91 -3.50 -13.04 -7.77
N VAL A 92 -4.76 -13.07 -8.20
CA VAL A 92 -5.15 -12.57 -9.54
C VAL A 92 -4.85 -11.08 -9.66
N VAL A 93 -5.16 -10.28 -8.63
CA VAL A 93 -4.87 -8.84 -8.62
C VAL A 93 -3.37 -8.57 -8.72
N ILE A 94 -2.54 -9.32 -7.99
CA ILE A 94 -1.07 -9.20 -8.09
C ILE A 94 -0.60 -9.44 -9.53
N VAL A 95 -1.06 -10.53 -10.14
CA VAL A 95 -0.67 -10.87 -11.52
C VAL A 95 -1.14 -9.78 -12.50
N LEU A 96 -2.37 -9.29 -12.34
CA LEU A 96 -2.89 -8.21 -13.20
C LEU A 96 -2.08 -6.91 -13.04
N LEU A 97 -1.68 -6.55 -11.82
CA LEU A 97 -0.84 -5.38 -11.58
C LEU A 97 0.54 -5.52 -12.21
N LEU A 98 1.15 -6.71 -12.14
CA LEU A 98 2.43 -6.99 -12.78
C LEU A 98 2.32 -6.94 -14.30
N VAL A 99 1.29 -7.54 -14.88
CA VAL A 99 1.00 -7.49 -16.31
C VAL A 99 0.77 -6.04 -16.76
N ALA A 100 -0.03 -5.28 -16.00
CA ALA A 100 -0.26 -3.86 -16.29
C ALA A 100 1.05 -3.06 -16.27
N LEU A 101 1.98 -3.37 -15.36
CA LEU A 101 3.27 -2.70 -15.26
C LEU A 101 4.16 -3.01 -16.49
N VAL A 102 4.13 -4.24 -17.00
CA VAL A 102 4.86 -4.62 -18.23
C VAL A 102 4.36 -3.82 -19.45
N PHE A 103 3.03 -3.67 -19.59
CA PHE A 103 2.43 -3.01 -20.75
C PHE A 103 2.36 -1.48 -20.65
N PHE A 104 2.12 -0.95 -19.45
CA PHE A 104 1.86 0.47 -19.21
C PHE A 104 2.94 1.15 -18.38
N GLY A 105 3.99 0.43 -17.97
CA GLY A 105 5.09 0.98 -17.20
C GLY A 105 5.84 2.06 -17.99
N SER A 106 6.08 3.20 -17.35
CA SER A 106 6.89 4.28 -17.87
C SER A 106 8.29 4.22 -17.30
N ASP A 107 9.29 4.46 -18.16
CA ASP A 107 10.69 4.63 -17.79
C ASP A 107 10.96 6.11 -17.51
N ASP A 108 11.51 6.40 -16.35
CA ASP A 108 11.94 7.76 -15.95
C ASP A 108 13.40 8.05 -16.30
N GLY A 109 13.95 7.34 -17.29
CA GLY A 109 15.37 7.47 -17.70
C GLY A 109 16.32 6.63 -16.85
N THR A 110 15.80 5.81 -15.94
CA THR A 110 16.58 4.88 -15.12
C THR A 110 16.69 3.47 -15.72
N GLY A 111 16.02 3.23 -16.86
CA GLY A 111 15.92 1.90 -17.50
C GLY A 111 14.90 0.97 -16.82
N ASN A 112 14.23 1.42 -15.74
CA ASN A 112 13.29 0.61 -14.99
C ASN A 112 11.85 1.16 -15.14
N LYS A 113 10.92 0.31 -15.62
CA LYS A 113 9.52 0.67 -15.87
C LYS A 113 8.64 0.48 -14.62
N SER A 114 9.03 1.05 -13.49
CA SER A 114 8.38 0.82 -12.21
C SER A 114 7.10 1.62 -11.97
N TRP A 115 6.81 2.62 -12.81
CA TRP A 115 5.73 3.57 -12.60
C TRP A 115 4.68 3.49 -13.71
N ILE A 116 3.40 3.47 -13.33
CA ILE A 116 2.29 3.73 -14.25
C ILE A 116 1.88 5.18 -14.08
N ARG A 117 2.01 5.99 -15.14
CA ARG A 117 1.66 7.41 -15.13
C ARG A 117 0.34 7.65 -15.83
N PHE A 118 -0.60 8.25 -15.11
CA PHE A 118 -1.89 8.66 -15.66
C PHE A 118 -2.22 10.09 -15.25
N ALA A 119 -2.49 10.96 -16.23
CA ALA A 119 -2.81 12.38 -16.02
C ALA A 119 -1.79 13.16 -15.15
N GLY A 120 -0.50 12.74 -15.17
CA GLY A 120 0.55 13.37 -14.38
C GLY A 120 0.62 12.91 -12.92
N ILE A 121 -0.12 11.87 -12.56
CA ILE A 121 -0.01 11.15 -11.28
C ILE A 121 0.70 9.83 -11.56
N GLY A 122 1.78 9.55 -10.83
CA GLY A 122 2.49 8.28 -10.87
C GLY A 122 1.98 7.34 -9.79
N ILE A 123 1.63 6.13 -10.16
CA ILE A 123 1.31 5.04 -9.23
C ILE A 123 2.37 3.95 -9.43
N GLN A 124 2.94 3.48 -8.33
CA GLN A 124 3.89 2.38 -8.35
C GLN A 124 3.17 1.08 -7.93
N PRO A 125 2.87 0.17 -8.86
CA PRO A 125 2.12 -1.05 -8.56
C PRO A 125 2.80 -1.93 -7.52
N SER A 126 4.12 -1.93 -7.44
CA SER A 126 4.87 -2.69 -6.43
C SER A 126 4.52 -2.29 -4.98
N GLU A 127 4.12 -1.04 -4.71
CA GLU A 127 3.67 -0.63 -3.39
C GLU A 127 2.35 -1.33 -3.00
N VAL A 128 1.42 -1.44 -3.95
CA VAL A 128 0.17 -2.19 -3.74
C VAL A 128 0.45 -3.68 -3.57
N ILE A 129 1.34 -4.24 -4.40
CA ILE A 129 1.72 -5.66 -4.33
C ILE A 129 2.32 -6.02 -2.97
N LYS A 130 3.14 -5.15 -2.36
CA LYS A 130 3.67 -5.37 -1.01
C LYS A 130 2.57 -5.55 0.04
N VAL A 131 1.54 -4.72 0.00
CA VAL A 131 0.39 -4.84 0.93
C VAL A 131 -0.34 -6.16 0.72
N LEU A 132 -0.62 -6.53 -0.54
CA LEU A 132 -1.28 -7.79 -0.88
C LEU A 132 -0.42 -8.99 -0.47
N TYR A 133 0.90 -8.91 -0.63
CA TYR A 133 1.85 -9.92 -0.20
C TYR A 133 1.81 -10.15 1.33
N ILE A 134 1.72 -9.08 2.12
CA ILE A 134 1.61 -9.20 3.58
C ILE A 134 0.36 -9.98 3.96
N ILE A 135 -0.78 -9.70 3.33
CA ILE A 135 -2.05 -10.40 3.58
C ILE A 135 -1.95 -11.88 3.19
N LEU A 136 -1.37 -12.17 2.01
CA LEU A 136 -1.15 -13.54 1.55
C LEU A 136 -0.22 -14.32 2.47
N SER A 137 0.88 -13.70 2.90
CA SER A 137 1.85 -14.32 3.82
C SER A 137 1.22 -14.63 5.18
N ALA A 138 0.41 -13.70 5.72
CA ALA A 138 -0.32 -13.92 6.96
C ALA A 138 -1.31 -15.08 6.82
N LYS A 139 -2.03 -15.18 5.70
CA LYS A 139 -2.94 -16.29 5.44
C LYS A 139 -2.22 -17.63 5.30
N LEU A 140 -1.11 -17.66 4.56
CA LEU A 140 -0.29 -18.87 4.42
C LEU A 140 0.25 -19.31 5.79
N MET A 141 0.77 -18.38 6.58
CA MET A 141 1.30 -18.65 7.93
C MET A 141 0.22 -19.23 8.86
N SER A 142 -0.98 -18.66 8.85
CA SER A 142 -2.11 -19.18 9.62
C SER A 142 -2.47 -20.61 9.21
N TYR A 143 -2.56 -20.87 7.90
CA TYR A 143 -2.85 -22.18 7.37
C TYR A 143 -1.80 -23.22 7.77
N LEU A 144 -0.51 -22.89 7.64
CA LEU A 144 0.59 -23.79 8.00
C LEU A 144 0.63 -24.06 9.51
N LYS A 145 0.32 -23.05 10.33
CA LYS A 145 0.23 -23.22 11.79
C LYS A 145 -0.81 -24.24 12.19
N GLU A 146 -1.97 -24.22 11.54
CA GLU A 146 -3.08 -25.12 11.85
C GLU A 146 -2.86 -26.56 11.38
N HIS A 147 -2.15 -26.77 10.23
CA HIS A 147 -2.07 -28.06 9.59
C HIS A 147 -0.76 -28.83 9.79
N ARG A 148 0.37 -28.12 9.92
CA ARG A 148 1.72 -28.76 9.91
C ARG A 148 2.69 -28.21 10.95
N GLY A 149 2.37 -27.08 11.56
CA GLY A 149 3.30 -26.33 12.40
C GLY A 149 4.25 -25.43 11.59
N ILE A 150 4.50 -24.22 12.10
CA ILE A 150 5.30 -23.20 11.40
C ILE A 150 6.77 -23.62 11.28
N ASN A 151 7.31 -24.33 12.28
CA ASN A 151 8.72 -24.73 12.34
C ASN A 151 9.03 -25.99 11.51
N ALA A 152 8.03 -26.61 10.86
CA ALA A 152 8.26 -27.73 10.00
C ALA A 152 9.00 -27.28 8.74
N PHE A 153 10.04 -28.03 8.34
CA PHE A 153 10.86 -27.71 7.16
C PHE A 153 10.03 -27.41 5.89
N PRO A 154 9.00 -28.21 5.52
CA PRO A 154 8.17 -27.89 4.36
C PRO A 154 7.40 -26.58 4.50
N SER A 155 6.99 -26.20 5.71
CA SER A 155 6.31 -24.92 5.95
C SER A 155 7.24 -23.72 5.69
N VAL A 156 8.49 -23.83 6.11
CA VAL A 156 9.51 -22.81 5.85
C VAL A 156 9.78 -22.68 4.35
N VAL A 157 9.86 -23.81 3.64
CA VAL A 157 10.08 -23.83 2.18
C VAL A 157 8.90 -23.19 1.44
N GLU A 158 7.65 -23.47 1.83
CA GLU A 158 6.45 -22.87 1.21
C GLU A 158 6.42 -21.33 1.43
N MET A 159 6.76 -20.86 2.63
CA MET A 159 6.85 -19.42 2.94
C MET A 159 7.98 -18.74 2.16
N ALA A 160 9.17 -19.36 2.12
CA ALA A 160 10.29 -18.87 1.33
C ALA A 160 9.97 -18.86 -0.16
N GLY A 161 9.28 -19.90 -0.66
CA GLY A 161 8.83 -20.00 -2.05
C GLY A 161 7.91 -18.84 -2.43
N LEU A 162 6.91 -18.52 -1.61
CA LEU A 162 6.04 -17.36 -1.84
C LEU A 162 6.83 -16.05 -1.90
N PHE A 163 7.78 -15.86 -0.97
CA PHE A 163 8.64 -14.67 -0.95
C PHE A 163 9.46 -14.57 -2.23
N PHE A 164 10.18 -15.63 -2.60
CA PHE A 164 11.06 -15.60 -3.77
C PHE A 164 10.31 -15.46 -5.09
N ILE A 165 9.11 -16.05 -5.22
CA ILE A 165 8.28 -15.90 -6.42
C ILE A 165 7.89 -14.42 -6.58
N ILE A 166 7.34 -13.78 -5.55
CA ILE A 166 6.89 -12.39 -5.64
C ILE A 166 8.09 -11.45 -5.80
N PHE A 167 9.19 -11.71 -5.08
CA PHE A 167 10.42 -10.95 -5.23
C PHE A 167 10.97 -11.01 -6.65
N ALA A 168 11.07 -12.23 -7.23
CA ALA A 168 11.54 -12.40 -8.60
C ALA A 168 10.63 -11.70 -9.62
N LEU A 169 9.30 -11.78 -9.43
CA LEU A 169 8.35 -11.09 -10.32
C LEU A 169 8.50 -9.56 -10.26
N ILE A 170 8.77 -8.99 -9.09
CA ILE A 170 9.02 -7.54 -8.94
C ILE A 170 10.37 -7.15 -9.55
N MET A 171 11.38 -8.02 -9.47
CA MET A 171 12.72 -7.74 -10.01
C MET A 171 12.80 -7.83 -11.53
N VAL A 172 11.92 -8.59 -12.17
CA VAL A 172 11.87 -8.74 -13.64
C VAL A 172 11.18 -7.55 -14.31
N VAL A 173 10.36 -6.82 -13.59
CA VAL A 173 9.59 -5.67 -14.10
C VAL A 173 10.25 -4.36 -13.73
#